data_a4222a86a899c5ca8a68af52b0c5f912
#
_entry.id   a4222a86a899c5ca8a68af52b0c5f912
#
_cell.length_a   1.000
_cell.length_b   1.000
_cell.length_c   1.000
_cell.angle_alpha   90.00
_cell.angle_beta   90.00
_cell.angle_gamma   90.00
#
_symmetry.space_group_name_H-M   'P 1'
#
loop_
_entity.id
_entity.type
_entity.pdbx_description
1 polymer ?
#
loop_
_entity_poly.entity_id
_entity_poly.type
_entity_poly.pdbx_seq_one_letter_code
_entity_poly.pdbx_strand_id
1 'polypeptide(L)'
;MKKILMFFAICSVFMLFSVDCKAQLTINIRYTAENGNVQKYVEEMEKSGIADKIRSIEGCIRYDYFFPADDPNGLLLIDEWADQEALNRYHSSPVMQEAAALREKYKLGGRQVRMYRPVTPPNAQQGQAPSGAR
;
A
#
# COMPACT_ATOMS: atom_id res chain seq x y z
N MET A 1 51.53 33.47 35.00
CA MET A 1 50.23 32.82 35.17
C MET A 1 49.49 32.83 33.86
N LYS A 2 49.44 31.71 33.21
CA LYS A 2 48.72 31.58 31.92
C LYS A 2 47.27 31.19 32.22
N LYS A 3 46.33 32.08 31.97
CA LYS A 3 44.90 31.78 32.01
C LYS A 3 44.55 31.05 30.71
N ILE A 4 44.28 29.76 30.82
CA ILE A 4 43.77 28.95 29.71
C ILE A 4 42.30 29.26 29.59
N LEU A 5 41.92 30.05 28.59
CA LEU A 5 40.55 30.22 28.17
C LEU A 5 40.14 28.93 27.43
N MET A 6 39.39 28.11 28.13
CA MET A 6 38.81 26.92 27.56
C MET A 6 37.55 27.33 26.78
N PHE A 7 37.70 27.53 25.49
CA PHE A 7 36.57 27.69 24.59
C PHE A 7 35.91 26.33 24.44
N PHE A 8 34.82 26.15 25.17
CA PHE A 8 33.87 25.09 24.87
C PHE A 8 33.16 25.44 23.56
N ALA A 9 33.66 24.91 22.46
CA ALA A 9 32.92 24.85 21.22
C ALA A 9 31.82 23.81 21.40
N ILE A 10 30.62 24.28 21.75
CA ILE A 10 29.40 23.46 21.70
C ILE A 10 29.09 23.25 20.22
N CYS A 11 29.61 22.15 19.68
CA CYS A 11 29.21 21.65 18.37
C CYS A 11 27.80 21.15 18.51
N SER A 12 26.82 22.04 18.32
CA SER A 12 25.41 21.64 18.11
C SER A 12 25.36 20.85 16.82
N VAL A 13 25.48 19.54 16.96
CA VAL A 13 25.11 18.60 15.89
C VAL A 13 23.59 18.67 15.77
N PHE A 14 23.14 19.57 14.93
CA PHE A 14 21.79 19.56 14.40
C PHE A 14 21.70 18.29 13.55
N MET A 15 21.30 17.18 14.17
CA MET A 15 20.82 16.03 13.42
C MET A 15 19.55 16.51 12.72
N LEU A 16 19.70 16.85 11.45
CA LEU A 16 18.61 16.94 10.51
C LEU A 16 18.00 15.53 10.44
N PHE A 17 17.04 15.26 11.31
CA PHE A 17 16.10 14.18 11.07
C PHE A 17 15.36 14.58 9.79
N SER A 18 15.86 14.11 8.66
CA SER A 18 15.05 14.02 7.47
C SER A 18 13.89 13.10 7.85
N VAL A 19 12.77 13.70 8.18
CA VAL A 19 11.50 12.96 8.21
C VAL A 19 11.27 12.59 6.77
N ASP A 20 11.74 11.39 6.38
CA ASP A 20 11.28 10.76 5.15
C ASP A 20 9.78 10.63 5.31
N CYS A 21 9.07 11.57 4.73
CA CYS A 21 7.61 11.51 4.61
C CYS A 21 7.33 10.39 3.60
N LYS A 22 7.34 9.15 4.11
CA LYS A 22 7.02 7.96 3.33
C LYS A 22 5.58 8.12 2.87
N ALA A 23 5.42 8.43 1.59
CA ALA A 23 4.10 8.70 1.03
C ALA A 23 3.37 7.38 0.80
N GLN A 24 2.19 7.25 1.43
CA GLN A 24 1.25 6.18 1.17
C GLN A 24 0.92 6.09 -0.32
N LEU A 25 0.79 4.86 -0.81
CA LEU A 25 0.44 4.56 -2.20
C LEU A 25 -0.85 3.75 -2.25
N THR A 26 -1.77 4.17 -3.10
CA THR A 26 -2.96 3.39 -3.45
C THR A 26 -2.85 2.97 -4.91
N ILE A 27 -3.00 1.70 -5.18
CA ILE A 27 -2.89 1.13 -6.52
C ILE A 27 -4.21 0.47 -6.88
N ASN A 28 -4.80 0.92 -7.98
CA ASN A 28 -5.98 0.32 -8.56
C ASN A 28 -5.56 -0.51 -9.77
N ILE A 29 -5.85 -1.79 -9.73
CA ILE A 29 -5.53 -2.71 -10.82
C ILE A 29 -6.84 -3.31 -11.34
N ARG A 30 -7.17 -3.03 -12.58
CA ARG A 30 -8.30 -3.65 -13.26
C ARG A 30 -7.84 -4.87 -14.05
N TYR A 31 -8.59 -5.94 -13.95
CA TYR A 31 -8.46 -7.15 -14.75
C TYR A 31 -9.80 -7.49 -15.38
N THR A 32 -9.72 -8.29 -16.44
CA THR A 32 -10.89 -8.92 -17.06
C THR A 32 -10.62 -10.39 -17.31
N ALA A 33 -11.65 -11.22 -17.15
CA ALA A 33 -11.61 -12.62 -17.55
C ALA A 33 -13.04 -13.12 -17.77
N GLU A 34 -13.22 -14.00 -18.74
CA GLU A 34 -14.52 -14.57 -19.09
C GLU A 34 -14.89 -15.80 -18.22
N ASN A 35 -16.12 -16.28 -18.38
CA ASN A 35 -16.61 -17.52 -17.79
C ASN A 35 -16.56 -17.59 -16.25
N GLY A 36 -16.73 -16.45 -15.57
CA GLY A 36 -16.69 -16.36 -14.13
C GLY A 36 -15.29 -16.56 -13.54
N ASN A 37 -14.26 -16.42 -14.35
CA ASN A 37 -12.88 -16.66 -13.91
C ASN A 37 -12.38 -15.59 -12.94
N VAL A 38 -12.89 -14.36 -12.99
CA VAL A 38 -12.55 -13.33 -12.01
C VAL A 38 -13.05 -13.71 -10.61
N GLN A 39 -14.26 -14.26 -10.51
CA GLN A 39 -14.82 -14.72 -9.23
C GLN A 39 -14.07 -15.94 -8.70
N LYS A 40 -13.77 -16.91 -9.56
CA LYS A 40 -12.98 -18.11 -9.20
C LYS A 40 -11.57 -17.74 -8.74
N TYR A 41 -10.95 -16.78 -9.40
CA TYR A 41 -9.64 -16.27 -8.99
C TYR A 41 -9.68 -15.69 -7.58
N VAL A 42 -10.64 -14.81 -7.30
CA VAL A 42 -10.77 -14.19 -5.97
C VAL A 42 -11.06 -15.25 -4.91
N GLU A 43 -11.98 -16.19 -5.22
CA GLU A 43 -12.30 -17.27 -4.31
C GLU A 43 -11.08 -18.13 -3.97
N GLU A 44 -10.25 -18.47 -4.94
CA GLU A 44 -9.02 -19.24 -4.69
C GLU A 44 -7.96 -18.43 -3.96
N MET A 45 -7.80 -17.14 -4.26
CA MET A 45 -6.91 -16.25 -3.52
C MET A 45 -7.25 -16.19 -2.03
N GLU A 46 -8.53 -16.15 -1.70
CA GLU A 46 -9.00 -16.12 -0.31
C GLU A 46 -8.89 -17.51 0.35
N LYS A 47 -9.40 -18.56 -0.29
CA LYS A 47 -9.40 -19.92 0.29
C LYS A 47 -8.00 -20.51 0.47
N SER A 48 -7.06 -20.21 -0.41
CA SER A 48 -5.68 -20.69 -0.31
C SER A 48 -4.85 -19.93 0.72
N GLY A 49 -5.38 -18.81 1.25
CA GLY A 49 -4.66 -17.94 2.17
C GLY A 49 -3.63 -17.02 1.50
N ILE A 50 -3.56 -16.98 0.16
CA ILE A 50 -2.62 -16.10 -0.55
C ILE A 50 -2.95 -14.63 -0.27
N ALA A 51 -4.24 -14.25 -0.30
CA ALA A 51 -4.66 -12.89 0.01
C ALA A 51 -4.27 -12.48 1.45
N ASP A 52 -4.42 -13.37 2.42
CA ASP A 52 -4.04 -13.12 3.81
C ASP A 52 -2.53 -13.00 3.98
N LYS A 53 -1.74 -13.80 3.27
CA LYS A 53 -0.29 -13.64 3.24
C LYS A 53 0.12 -12.26 2.72
N ILE A 54 -0.54 -11.75 1.67
CA ILE A 54 -0.27 -10.42 1.14
C ILE A 54 -0.64 -9.34 2.15
N ARG A 55 -1.82 -9.45 2.77
CA ARG A 55 -2.28 -8.52 3.81
C ARG A 55 -1.36 -8.51 5.04
N SER A 56 -0.63 -9.59 5.28
CA SER A 56 0.32 -9.73 6.40
C SER A 56 1.70 -9.13 6.12
N ILE A 57 1.98 -8.70 4.89
CA ILE A 57 3.25 -8.06 4.56
C ILE A 57 3.34 -6.72 5.29
N GLU A 58 4.47 -6.47 5.93
CA GLU A 58 4.72 -5.20 6.63
C GLU A 58 4.54 -4.02 5.67
N GLY A 59 3.67 -3.08 6.08
CA GLY A 59 3.32 -1.91 5.29
C GLY A 59 2.15 -2.12 4.32
N CYS A 60 1.55 -3.31 4.24
CA CYS A 60 0.27 -3.51 3.57
C CYS A 60 -0.84 -2.90 4.42
N ILE A 61 -1.53 -1.90 3.89
CA ILE A 61 -2.66 -1.24 4.56
C ILE A 61 -3.96 -1.88 4.11
N ARG A 62 -4.04 -2.24 2.82
CA ARG A 62 -5.26 -2.75 2.20
C ARG A 62 -4.94 -3.66 1.02
N TYR A 63 -5.75 -4.68 0.84
CA TYR A 63 -5.71 -5.57 -0.33
C TYR A 63 -7.11 -6.14 -0.54
N ASP A 64 -7.94 -5.45 -1.33
CA ASP A 64 -9.37 -5.74 -1.47
C ASP A 64 -9.77 -5.89 -2.93
N TYR A 65 -10.77 -6.74 -3.15
CA TYR A 65 -11.36 -7.01 -4.46
C TYR A 65 -12.75 -6.38 -4.58
N PHE A 66 -13.05 -5.87 -5.75
CA PHE A 66 -14.35 -5.31 -6.10
C PHE A 66 -14.78 -5.81 -7.46
N PHE A 67 -16.05 -6.18 -7.57
CA PHE A 67 -16.65 -6.54 -8.84
C PHE A 67 -17.49 -5.38 -9.35
N PRO A 68 -17.22 -4.86 -10.57
CA PRO A 68 -18.06 -3.82 -11.16
C PRO A 68 -19.50 -4.32 -11.34
N ALA A 69 -20.47 -3.49 -10.98
CA ALA A 69 -21.90 -3.86 -11.04
C ALA A 69 -22.41 -4.08 -12.47
N ASP A 70 -21.78 -3.44 -13.44
CA ASP A 70 -22.14 -3.45 -14.85
C ASP A 70 -21.23 -4.33 -15.73
N ASP A 71 -20.22 -4.98 -15.14
CA ASP A 71 -19.27 -5.82 -15.86
C ASP A 71 -18.98 -7.13 -15.10
N PRO A 72 -19.69 -8.22 -15.42
CA PRO A 72 -19.52 -9.51 -14.74
C PRO A 72 -18.14 -10.15 -15.00
N ASN A 73 -17.42 -9.69 -16.01
CA ASN A 73 -16.08 -10.14 -16.36
C ASN A 73 -14.98 -9.25 -15.77
N GLY A 74 -15.35 -8.16 -15.09
CA GLY A 74 -14.43 -7.20 -14.48
C GLY A 74 -14.03 -7.56 -13.07
N LEU A 75 -12.81 -7.20 -12.72
CA LEU A 75 -12.27 -7.23 -11.36
C LEU A 75 -11.46 -5.97 -11.12
N LEU A 76 -11.72 -5.28 -10.03
CA LEU A 76 -10.89 -4.20 -9.52
C LEU A 76 -10.22 -4.65 -8.23
N LEU A 77 -8.90 -4.73 -8.24
CA LEU A 77 -8.08 -4.87 -7.05
C LEU A 77 -7.62 -3.48 -6.60
N ILE A 78 -7.86 -3.17 -5.35
CA ILE A 78 -7.30 -1.98 -4.70
C ILE A 78 -6.34 -2.45 -3.63
N ASP A 79 -5.07 -2.12 -3.79
CA ASP A 79 -4.06 -2.32 -2.77
C ASP A 79 -3.44 -1.00 -2.31
N GLU A 80 -3.19 -0.91 -1.02
CA GLU A 80 -2.62 0.27 -0.38
C GLU A 80 -1.40 -0.12 0.45
N TRP A 81 -0.35 0.67 0.31
CA TRP A 81 0.94 0.44 0.93
C TRP A 81 1.41 1.69 1.68
N ALA A 82 2.02 1.48 2.83
CA ALA A 82 2.53 2.57 3.65
C ALA A 82 3.58 3.43 2.93
N ASP A 83 4.34 2.81 2.04
CA ASP A 83 5.37 3.46 1.24
C ASP A 83 5.82 2.60 0.05
N GLN A 84 6.71 3.12 -0.76
CA GLN A 84 7.27 2.42 -1.92
C GLN A 84 8.08 1.16 -1.52
N GLU A 85 8.74 1.18 -0.36
CA GLU A 85 9.53 0.04 0.11
C GLU A 85 8.62 -1.14 0.47
N ALA A 86 7.47 -0.88 1.09
CA ALA A 86 6.47 -1.91 1.37
C ALA A 86 5.96 -2.57 0.08
N LEU A 87 5.65 -1.76 -0.93
CA LEU A 87 5.25 -2.27 -2.25
C LEU A 87 6.38 -3.10 -2.90
N ASN A 88 7.62 -2.64 -2.80
CA ASN A 88 8.77 -3.36 -3.34
C ASN A 88 8.98 -4.70 -2.63
N ARG A 89 8.79 -4.76 -1.31
CA ARG A 89 8.81 -6.03 -0.54
C ARG A 89 7.78 -7.01 -1.07
N TYR A 90 6.56 -6.56 -1.33
CA TYR A 90 5.53 -7.39 -1.93
C TYR A 90 5.93 -7.89 -3.31
N HIS A 91 6.40 -7.01 -4.18
CA HIS A 91 6.78 -7.38 -5.55
C HIS A 91 7.93 -8.38 -5.62
N SER A 92 8.84 -8.37 -4.64
CA SER A 92 9.95 -9.31 -4.56
C SER A 92 9.62 -10.57 -3.73
N SER A 93 8.44 -10.67 -3.17
CA SER A 93 8.05 -11.77 -2.28
C SER A 93 7.62 -13.03 -3.06
N PRO A 94 7.80 -14.24 -2.47
CA PRO A 94 7.30 -15.47 -3.06
C PRO A 94 5.78 -15.46 -3.28
N VAL A 95 5.03 -14.82 -2.40
CA VAL A 95 3.56 -14.75 -2.51
C VAL A 95 3.10 -13.98 -3.75
N MET A 96 3.89 -13.04 -4.24
CA MET A 96 3.62 -12.38 -5.52
C MET A 96 3.63 -13.38 -6.68
N GLN A 97 4.54 -14.37 -6.65
CA GLN A 97 4.61 -15.43 -7.65
C GLN A 97 3.40 -16.37 -7.55
N GLU A 98 2.97 -16.71 -6.32
CA GLU A 98 1.75 -17.49 -6.10
C GLU A 98 0.53 -16.79 -6.70
N ALA A 99 0.37 -15.50 -6.42
CA ALA A 99 -0.71 -14.69 -6.99
C ALA A 99 -0.63 -14.57 -8.52
N ALA A 100 0.58 -14.44 -9.08
CA ALA A 100 0.80 -14.40 -10.52
C ALA A 100 0.39 -15.71 -11.19
N ALA A 101 0.73 -16.86 -10.61
CA ALA A 101 0.35 -18.17 -11.12
C ALA A 101 -1.18 -18.35 -11.16
N LEU A 102 -1.90 -17.85 -10.16
CA LEU A 102 -3.37 -17.87 -10.16
C LEU A 102 -3.96 -16.94 -11.23
N ARG A 103 -3.36 -15.78 -11.47
CA ARG A 103 -3.80 -14.91 -12.57
C ARG A 103 -3.68 -15.61 -13.92
N GLU A 104 -2.61 -16.33 -14.15
CA GLU A 104 -2.43 -17.13 -15.38
C GLU A 104 -3.43 -18.30 -15.46
N LYS A 105 -3.60 -19.04 -14.35
CA LYS A 105 -4.56 -20.16 -14.26
C LYS A 105 -5.97 -19.74 -14.67
N TYR A 106 -6.43 -18.59 -14.19
CA TYR A 106 -7.76 -18.06 -14.46
C TYR A 106 -7.81 -17.11 -15.67
N LYS A 107 -6.73 -16.98 -16.40
CA LYS A 107 -6.64 -16.17 -17.63
C LYS A 107 -7.06 -14.71 -17.42
N LEU A 108 -6.65 -14.12 -16.29
CA LEU A 108 -6.87 -12.69 -16.06
C LEU A 108 -6.03 -11.88 -17.04
N GLY A 109 -6.72 -11.08 -17.86
CA GLY A 109 -6.11 -10.19 -18.84
C GLY A 109 -6.57 -8.74 -18.67
N GLY A 110 -6.30 -7.93 -19.70
CA GLY A 110 -6.76 -6.54 -19.74
C GLY A 110 -6.21 -5.66 -18.60
N ARG A 111 -5.05 -6.02 -18.05
CA ARG A 111 -4.48 -5.36 -16.87
C ARG A 111 -4.27 -3.87 -17.10
N GLN A 112 -4.96 -3.06 -16.32
CA GLN A 112 -4.78 -1.60 -16.27
C GLN A 112 -4.40 -1.21 -14.84
N VAL A 113 -3.33 -0.45 -14.70
CA VAL A 113 -2.81 -0.01 -13.40
C VAL A 113 -2.91 1.50 -13.30
N ARG A 114 -3.45 1.99 -12.19
CA ARG A 114 -3.43 3.40 -11.82
C ARG A 114 -2.91 3.52 -10.40
N MET A 115 -1.99 4.44 -10.20
CA MET A 115 -1.38 4.70 -8.90
C MET A 115 -1.77 6.08 -8.41
N TYR A 116 -2.13 6.16 -7.14
CA TYR A 116 -2.56 7.39 -6.48
C TYR A 116 -1.74 7.61 -5.21
N ARG A 117 -1.61 8.87 -4.85
CA ARG A 117 -1.09 9.28 -3.55
C ARG A 117 -2.15 10.10 -2.84
N PRO A 118 -2.34 9.94 -1.53
CA PRO A 118 -3.25 10.77 -0.77
C PRO A 118 -2.85 12.23 -0.89
N VAL A 119 -3.84 13.09 -1.08
CA VAL A 119 -3.70 14.53 -0.93
C VAL A 119 -4.49 14.96 0.29
N THR A 120 -3.91 15.77 1.15
CA THR A 120 -4.64 16.34 2.28
C THR A 120 -5.51 17.46 1.73
N PRO A 121 -6.86 17.37 1.87
CA PRO A 121 -7.73 18.47 1.46
C PRO A 121 -7.37 19.73 2.26
N PRO A 122 -7.43 20.92 1.66
CA PRO A 122 -7.04 22.16 2.34
C PRO A 122 -7.81 22.45 3.65
N ASN A 123 -8.97 21.80 3.85
CA ASN A 123 -9.81 21.97 5.03
C ASN A 123 -9.73 20.82 6.06
N ALA A 124 -8.91 19.80 5.82
CA ALA A 124 -8.82 18.65 6.74
C ALA A 124 -8.17 19.01 8.11
N GLN A 125 -7.49 20.13 8.21
CA GLN A 125 -6.90 20.61 9.45
C GLN A 125 -7.89 21.32 10.41
N GLN A 126 -9.11 21.59 9.95
CA GLN A 126 -10.13 22.30 10.76
C GLN A 126 -11.19 21.38 11.37
N GLY A 127 -11.13 20.08 11.11
CA GLY A 127 -12.18 19.11 11.50
C GLY A 127 -11.87 18.21 12.69
N GLN A 128 -10.77 18.40 13.40
CA GLN A 128 -10.54 17.66 14.63
C GLN A 128 -11.20 18.40 15.81
N ALA A 129 -12.52 18.29 15.87
CA ALA A 129 -13.22 18.58 17.10
C ALA A 129 -12.72 17.62 18.18
N PRO A 130 -12.35 18.08 19.39
CA PRO A 130 -11.98 17.20 20.47
C PRO A 130 -13.19 16.33 20.79
N SER A 131 -13.02 15.00 20.64
CA SER A 131 -13.96 14.02 21.16
C SER A 131 -14.03 14.24 22.67
N GLY A 132 -15.01 15.04 23.06
CA GLY A 132 -15.32 15.25 24.45
C GLY A 132 -15.78 13.95 25.11
N ALA A 133 -15.12 13.63 26.19
CA ALA A 133 -15.50 12.61 27.13
C ALA A 133 -16.99 12.67 27.51
N ARG A 134 -17.63 11.53 27.46
CA ARG A 134 -18.70 11.16 28.39
C ARG A 134 -18.63 9.68 28.70
#